data_e1ed817ea2c29a4919afa31e7c1cf4c6
#
_entry.id   e1ed817ea2c29a4919afa31e7c1cf4c6
#
_cell.length_a   1.000
_cell.length_b   1.000
_cell.length_c   1.000
_cell.angle_alpha   90.00
_cell.angle_beta   90.00
_cell.angle_gamma   90.00
#
_symmetry.space_group_name_H-M   'P 1'
#
loop_
_entity.id
_entity.type
_entity.pdbx_description
1 polymer ?
#
loop_
_entity_poly.entity_id
_entity_poly.type
_entity_poly.pdbx_seq_one_letter_code
_entity_poly.pdbx_strand_id
1 'polypeptide(L)'
;MTPDHHFYIDQGANAHLRLVLIEVGRKLVDAGRLDAPDDVMFLRYNELRSLIGSADALDARGIAAARRREREEARKIQPRDWVGTVTPSQLAFPYLVNWGYPDRFHRTQSEDRTVITGIAGSPGVLEGTARVVMTVDEFDAVQDGDILVCQMTNPAWVVLFTKIAGLVTDTGGTTSHPAVLSREFGIPAVVGTSLATRRIATGDRVRVDGTNGRVEILEHAAPRAESGAAAAIGS
;
A
#
# COMPACT_ATOMS: atom_id res chain seq x y z
N MET A 1 2.69 -23.84 -0.78
CA MET A 1 2.06 -23.50 0.50
C MET A 1 0.59 -23.22 0.22
N THR A 2 -0.30 -23.85 0.94
CA THR A 2 -1.73 -23.61 0.78
C THR A 2 -2.12 -22.26 1.40
N PRO A 3 -3.18 -21.59 0.95
CA PRO A 3 -3.71 -20.36 1.56
C PRO A 3 -3.95 -20.53 3.07
N ASP A 4 -4.40 -21.71 3.49
CA ASP A 4 -4.68 -22.04 4.88
C ASP A 4 -3.43 -21.97 5.77
N HIS A 5 -2.26 -22.45 5.27
CA HIS A 5 -1.01 -22.38 6.02
C HIS A 5 -0.61 -20.93 6.32
N HIS A 6 -0.71 -20.05 5.32
CA HIS A 6 -0.39 -18.64 5.50
C HIS A 6 -1.36 -17.96 6.47
N PHE A 7 -2.66 -18.27 6.37
CA PHE A 7 -3.67 -17.67 7.26
C PHE A 7 -3.55 -18.15 8.70
N TYR A 8 -3.57 -19.47 8.92
CA TYR A 8 -3.63 -20.01 10.29
C TYR A 8 -2.29 -20.02 11.02
N ILE A 9 -1.18 -20.18 10.31
CA ILE A 9 0.14 -20.26 10.95
C ILE A 9 0.79 -18.88 10.99
N ASP A 10 0.95 -18.21 9.84
CA ASP A 10 1.70 -16.96 9.81
C ASP A 10 0.86 -15.77 10.33
N GLN A 11 -0.34 -15.60 9.80
CA GLN A 11 -1.21 -14.47 10.15
C GLN A 11 -1.86 -14.66 11.53
N GLY A 12 -2.33 -15.88 11.84
CA GLY A 12 -2.93 -16.22 13.11
C GLY A 12 -1.95 -16.05 14.27
N ALA A 13 -0.71 -16.54 14.14
CA ALA A 13 0.33 -16.37 15.14
C ALA A 13 0.64 -14.89 15.41
N ASN A 14 0.79 -14.10 14.35
CA ASN A 14 1.02 -12.66 14.47
C ASN A 14 -0.16 -11.91 15.13
N ALA A 15 -1.39 -12.29 14.80
CA ALA A 15 -2.58 -11.73 15.42
C ALA A 15 -2.65 -12.02 16.92
N HIS A 16 -2.39 -13.26 17.33
CA HIS A 16 -2.35 -13.63 18.75
C HIS A 16 -1.22 -12.92 19.49
N LEU A 17 -0.02 -12.86 18.90
CA LEU A 17 1.09 -12.10 19.47
C LEU A 17 0.72 -10.64 19.69
N ARG A 18 0.05 -10.01 18.71
CA ARG A 18 -0.42 -8.64 18.84
C ARG A 18 -1.36 -8.48 20.04
N LEU A 19 -2.33 -9.38 20.22
CA LEU A 19 -3.27 -9.30 21.33
C LEU A 19 -2.56 -9.40 22.69
N VAL A 20 -1.58 -10.30 22.81
CA VAL A 20 -0.76 -10.42 24.02
C VAL A 20 0.04 -9.15 24.28
N LEU A 21 0.67 -8.58 23.24
CA LEU A 21 1.43 -7.35 23.38
C LEU A 21 0.55 -6.17 23.78
N ILE A 22 -0.65 -6.04 23.25
CA ILE A 22 -1.61 -5.00 23.64
C ILE A 22 -2.01 -5.14 25.11
N GLU A 23 -2.19 -6.38 25.60
CA GLU A 23 -2.49 -6.61 27.02
C GLU A 23 -1.30 -6.20 27.92
N VAL A 24 -0.08 -6.51 27.50
CA VAL A 24 1.13 -6.00 28.17
C VAL A 24 1.15 -4.46 28.14
N GLY A 25 0.80 -3.86 27.00
CA GLY A 25 0.67 -2.41 26.87
C GLY A 25 -0.31 -1.79 27.85
N ARG A 26 -1.50 -2.40 28.04
CA ARG A 26 -2.48 -1.93 29.07
C ARG A 26 -1.87 -1.92 30.45
N LYS A 27 -1.19 -2.99 30.86
CA LYS A 27 -0.52 -3.06 32.16
C LYS A 27 0.57 -2.00 32.33
N LEU A 28 1.29 -1.68 31.26
CA LEU A 28 2.30 -0.63 31.26
C LEU A 28 1.67 0.78 31.34
N VAL A 29 0.48 0.98 30.77
CA VAL A 29 -0.29 2.22 30.92
C VAL A 29 -0.79 2.35 32.35
N ASP A 30 -1.36 1.30 32.95
CA ASP A 30 -1.82 1.28 34.34
C ASP A 30 -0.67 1.57 35.31
N ALA A 31 0.55 1.12 34.99
CA ALA A 31 1.77 1.40 35.73
C ALA A 31 2.38 2.78 35.43
N GLY A 32 1.74 3.62 34.60
CA GLY A 32 2.22 4.94 34.22
C GLY A 32 3.47 4.96 33.34
N ARG A 33 3.77 3.84 32.65
CA ARG A 33 5.00 3.66 31.84
C ARG A 33 4.79 3.96 30.37
N LEU A 34 3.56 3.89 29.87
CA LEU A 34 3.14 4.23 28.51
C LEU A 34 1.90 5.12 28.56
N ASP A 35 1.63 5.85 27.48
CA ASP A 35 0.45 6.72 27.35
C ASP A 35 -0.74 5.96 26.75
N ALA A 36 -0.47 5.00 25.84
CA ALA A 36 -1.50 4.19 25.20
C ALA A 36 -1.06 2.73 25.10
N PRO A 37 -2.00 1.74 25.10
CA PRO A 37 -1.65 0.32 24.99
C PRO A 37 -0.86 -0.01 23.71
N ASP A 38 -1.18 0.64 22.59
CA ASP A 38 -0.49 0.44 21.32
C ASP A 38 0.95 0.99 21.31
N ASP A 39 1.35 1.79 22.29
CA ASP A 39 2.72 2.27 22.42
C ASP A 39 3.74 1.16 22.63
N VAL A 40 3.30 0.02 23.16
CA VAL A 40 4.12 -1.19 23.29
C VAL A 40 4.72 -1.63 21.94
N MET A 41 4.05 -1.37 20.84
CA MET A 41 4.51 -1.71 19.48
C MET A 41 5.71 -0.87 19.02
N PHE A 42 6.01 0.23 19.69
CA PHE A 42 7.18 1.06 19.44
C PHE A 42 8.39 0.67 20.29
N LEU A 43 8.24 -0.31 21.20
CA LEU A 43 9.34 -0.82 22.01
C LEU A 43 9.99 -2.04 21.35
N ARG A 44 11.30 -2.15 21.51
CA ARG A 44 12.05 -3.34 21.13
C ARG A 44 11.88 -4.42 22.21
N TYR A 45 12.03 -5.67 21.84
CA TYR A 45 11.92 -6.80 22.76
C TYR A 45 12.79 -6.63 24.02
N ASN A 46 14.04 -6.21 23.87
CA ASN A 46 14.96 -6.02 25.02
C ASN A 46 14.50 -4.89 25.95
N GLU A 47 13.93 -3.81 25.40
CA GLU A 47 13.37 -2.69 26.18
C GLU A 47 12.15 -3.17 26.96
N LEU A 48 11.25 -3.89 26.31
CA LEU A 48 10.07 -4.48 26.96
C LEU A 48 10.47 -5.44 28.07
N ARG A 49 11.47 -6.31 27.83
CA ARG A 49 12.00 -7.23 28.84
C ARG A 49 12.60 -6.49 30.04
N SER A 50 13.31 -5.39 29.81
CA SER A 50 13.87 -4.56 30.89
C SER A 50 12.79 -3.92 31.76
N LEU A 51 11.65 -3.52 31.18
CA LEU A 51 10.52 -2.95 31.92
C LEU A 51 9.83 -3.97 32.85
N ILE A 52 9.90 -5.24 32.51
CA ILE A 52 9.34 -6.33 33.35
C ILE A 52 10.29 -6.67 34.51
N GLY A 53 11.61 -6.54 34.32
CA GLY A 53 12.63 -6.96 35.27
C GLY A 53 13.08 -5.89 36.28
N SER A 54 13.06 -4.60 35.95
CA SER A 54 13.45 -3.50 36.83
C SER A 54 12.76 -2.20 36.43
N ALA A 55 11.96 -1.68 37.36
CA ALA A 55 10.99 -0.62 37.08
C ALA A 55 11.58 0.75 36.68
N ASP A 56 12.83 1.08 36.99
CA ASP A 56 13.27 2.47 37.08
C ASP A 56 14.27 2.97 36.02
N ALA A 57 14.72 2.13 35.10
CA ALA A 57 15.86 2.45 34.24
C ALA A 57 15.52 2.92 32.81
N LEU A 58 14.28 2.78 32.34
CA LEU A 58 13.94 3.05 30.93
C LEU A 58 12.79 4.02 30.81
N ASP A 59 13.02 5.15 30.12
CA ASP A 59 11.95 6.07 29.68
C ASP A 59 11.19 5.49 28.47
N ALA A 60 10.32 4.51 28.73
CA ALA A 60 9.54 3.85 27.70
C ALA A 60 8.58 4.80 26.97
N ARG A 61 8.02 5.76 27.70
CA ARG A 61 7.10 6.78 27.16
C ARG A 61 7.82 7.68 26.15
N GLY A 62 8.97 8.22 26.51
CA GLY A 62 9.77 9.06 25.63
C GLY A 62 10.26 8.30 24.39
N ILE A 63 10.68 7.05 24.56
CA ILE A 63 11.11 6.18 23.44
C ILE A 63 9.93 5.92 22.48
N ALA A 64 8.77 5.54 22.99
CA ALA A 64 7.59 5.28 22.16
C ALA A 64 7.14 6.53 21.40
N ALA A 65 7.09 7.68 22.10
CA ALA A 65 6.73 8.97 21.49
C ALA A 65 7.72 9.40 20.40
N ALA A 66 9.03 9.22 20.62
CA ALA A 66 10.05 9.55 19.62
C ALA A 66 9.92 8.68 18.37
N ARG A 67 9.77 7.35 18.52
CA ARG A 67 9.62 6.43 17.40
C ARG A 67 8.30 6.58 16.66
N ARG A 68 7.23 6.97 17.36
CA ARG A 68 5.95 7.31 16.72
C ARG A 68 6.12 8.51 15.79
N ARG A 69 6.78 9.59 16.26
CA ARG A 69 7.09 10.76 15.43
C ARG A 69 7.97 10.39 14.23
N GLU A 70 9.04 9.62 14.47
CA GLU A 70 9.91 9.13 13.39
C GLU A 70 9.13 8.36 12.32
N ARG A 71 8.22 7.48 12.72
CA ARG A 71 7.35 6.74 11.80
C ARG A 71 6.41 7.66 11.03
N GLU A 72 5.84 8.67 11.68
CA GLU A 72 4.96 9.64 11.02
C GLU A 72 5.72 10.47 9.98
N GLU A 73 6.94 10.91 10.31
CA GLU A 73 7.79 11.61 9.35
C GLU A 73 8.23 10.68 8.20
N ALA A 74 8.61 9.44 8.50
CA ALA A 74 8.97 8.46 7.48
C ALA A 74 7.82 8.16 6.50
N ARG A 75 6.56 8.20 6.94
CA ARG A 75 5.39 8.04 6.08
C ARG A 75 5.21 9.14 5.04
N LYS A 76 5.76 10.32 5.28
CA LYS A 76 5.72 11.45 4.34
C LYS A 76 6.76 11.31 3.25
N ILE A 77 7.78 10.47 3.48
CA ILE A 77 8.89 10.26 2.55
C ILE A 77 8.50 9.14 1.60
N GLN A 78 8.54 9.44 0.30
CA GLN A 78 8.41 8.39 -0.68
C GLN A 78 9.73 7.62 -0.78
N PRO A 79 9.72 6.29 -0.52
CA PRO A 79 10.91 5.49 -0.71
C PRO A 79 11.34 5.52 -2.17
N ARG A 80 12.64 5.43 -2.42
CA ARG A 80 13.16 5.22 -3.76
C ARG A 80 12.70 3.84 -4.24
N ASP A 81 12.38 3.72 -5.52
CA ASP A 81 11.98 2.44 -6.12
C ASP A 81 13.08 1.38 -5.99
N TRP A 82 14.27 1.83 -5.64
CA TRP A 82 15.43 0.98 -5.50
C TRP A 82 16.57 1.60 -4.66
N VAL A 83 17.28 0.74 -3.94
CA VAL A 83 18.39 1.13 -3.08
C VAL A 83 19.62 0.28 -3.45
N GLY A 84 20.76 0.94 -3.76
CA GLY A 84 22.02 0.31 -4.13
C GLY A 84 22.47 0.69 -5.52
N THR A 85 23.61 0.15 -5.93
CA THR A 85 24.18 0.28 -7.27
C THR A 85 24.25 -1.09 -7.91
N VAL A 86 23.80 -1.20 -9.17
CA VAL A 86 23.93 -2.43 -9.96
C VAL A 86 24.85 -2.14 -11.13
N THR A 87 25.85 -2.99 -11.30
CA THR A 87 26.74 -2.90 -12.42
C THR A 87 26.10 -3.48 -13.69
N PRO A 88 26.48 -3.02 -14.89
CA PRO A 88 25.97 -3.59 -16.13
C PRO A 88 26.18 -5.11 -16.24
N SER A 89 27.27 -5.63 -15.68
CA SER A 89 27.55 -7.06 -15.64
C SER A 89 26.58 -7.85 -14.74
N GLN A 90 26.10 -7.26 -13.67
CA GLN A 90 25.06 -7.87 -12.82
C GLN A 90 23.71 -7.88 -13.53
N LEU A 91 23.39 -6.84 -14.31
CA LEU A 91 22.16 -6.77 -15.10
C LEU A 91 22.14 -7.80 -16.23
N ALA A 92 23.29 -8.22 -16.74
CA ALA A 92 23.41 -9.23 -17.79
C ALA A 92 23.23 -10.69 -17.29
N PHE A 93 23.05 -10.90 -15.99
CA PHE A 93 22.85 -12.26 -15.46
C PHE A 93 21.50 -12.84 -15.91
N PRO A 94 21.47 -14.00 -16.57
CA PRO A 94 20.22 -14.62 -17.06
C PRO A 94 19.17 -14.83 -15.97
N TYR A 95 19.63 -15.08 -14.75
CA TYR A 95 18.80 -15.20 -13.56
C TYR A 95 18.00 -13.92 -13.27
N LEU A 96 18.61 -12.74 -13.40
CA LEU A 96 17.95 -11.46 -13.16
C LEU A 96 16.92 -11.15 -14.27
N VAL A 97 17.20 -11.52 -15.50
CA VAL A 97 16.25 -11.36 -16.61
C VAL A 97 14.98 -12.18 -16.37
N ASN A 98 15.12 -13.41 -15.85
CA ASN A 98 13.97 -14.25 -15.47
C ASN A 98 13.14 -13.65 -14.33
N TRP A 99 13.72 -12.78 -13.52
CA TRP A 99 13.03 -12.02 -12.48
C TRP A 99 12.46 -10.67 -12.98
N GLY A 100 12.53 -10.43 -14.29
CA GLY A 100 12.06 -9.20 -14.90
C GLY A 100 13.00 -8.00 -14.73
N TYR A 101 14.30 -8.26 -14.53
CA TYR A 101 15.35 -7.25 -14.50
C TYR A 101 15.92 -7.05 -15.91
N PRO A 102 16.22 -5.83 -16.37
CA PRO A 102 16.07 -4.51 -15.75
C PRO A 102 14.68 -3.89 -15.94
N ASP A 103 13.84 -4.41 -16.83
CA ASP A 103 12.59 -3.80 -17.29
C ASP A 103 11.62 -3.49 -16.16
N ARG A 104 11.70 -4.29 -15.09
CA ARG A 104 10.86 -4.10 -13.90
C ARG A 104 11.23 -2.82 -13.11
N PHE A 105 12.49 -2.38 -13.16
CA PHE A 105 13.02 -1.29 -12.35
C PHE A 105 13.41 -0.07 -13.18
N HIS A 106 13.60 -0.22 -14.48
CA HIS A 106 14.01 0.83 -15.40
C HIS A 106 12.95 1.13 -16.47
N ARG A 107 11.69 0.94 -16.15
CA ARG A 107 10.63 1.33 -17.08
C ARG A 107 10.73 2.81 -17.35
N THR A 108 11.07 3.14 -18.57
CA THR A 108 10.94 4.48 -19.08
C THR A 108 9.45 4.80 -19.11
N GLN A 109 9.00 5.65 -18.22
CA GLN A 109 7.66 6.20 -18.30
C GLN A 109 7.53 7.02 -19.57
N SER A 110 6.34 7.04 -20.15
CA SER A 110 6.06 7.90 -21.29
C SER A 110 6.35 9.36 -20.94
N GLU A 111 6.93 10.11 -21.87
CA GLU A 111 7.07 11.57 -21.78
C GLU A 111 5.68 12.25 -21.71
N ASP A 112 4.69 11.62 -22.32
CA ASP A 112 3.30 12.01 -22.21
C ASP A 112 2.78 11.67 -20.79
N ARG A 113 2.45 12.73 -20.05
CA ARG A 113 1.95 12.61 -18.68
C ARG A 113 0.58 11.95 -18.56
N THR A 114 -0.17 11.90 -19.65
CA THR A 114 -1.48 11.24 -19.72
C THR A 114 -1.36 9.73 -19.88
N VAL A 115 -0.18 9.23 -20.24
CA VAL A 115 0.09 7.80 -20.45
C VAL A 115 0.95 7.24 -19.34
N ILE A 116 0.46 6.18 -18.72
CA ILE A 116 1.14 5.45 -17.63
C ILE A 116 1.39 4.03 -18.12
N THR A 117 2.63 3.58 -18.01
CA THR A 117 3.02 2.21 -18.37
C THR A 117 3.15 1.34 -17.13
N GLY A 118 2.71 0.11 -17.24
CA GLY A 118 2.77 -0.88 -16.17
C GLY A 118 3.02 -2.27 -16.73
N ILE A 119 2.76 -3.29 -15.94
CA ILE A 119 2.80 -4.70 -16.32
C ILE A 119 1.37 -5.12 -16.67
N ALA A 120 1.22 -5.84 -17.79
CA ALA A 120 -0.02 -6.53 -18.12
C ALA A 120 -0.38 -7.51 -16.99
N GLY A 121 -1.35 -7.17 -16.18
CA GLY A 121 -1.78 -7.96 -15.01
C GLY A 121 -2.87 -8.94 -15.36
N SER A 122 -3.88 -8.49 -16.08
CA SER A 122 -5.01 -9.26 -16.57
C SER A 122 -5.50 -8.65 -17.88
N PRO A 123 -5.79 -9.47 -18.92
CA PRO A 123 -6.10 -8.98 -20.25
C PRO A 123 -7.46 -8.28 -20.31
N GLY A 124 -7.60 -7.44 -21.34
CA GLY A 124 -8.81 -6.69 -21.66
C GLY A 124 -8.56 -5.20 -21.71
N VAL A 125 -9.52 -4.48 -22.29
CA VAL A 125 -9.49 -3.02 -22.42
C VAL A 125 -10.84 -2.47 -21.98
N LEU A 126 -10.82 -1.46 -21.12
CA LEU A 126 -12.02 -0.75 -20.69
C LEU A 126 -11.76 0.73 -20.42
N GLU A 127 -12.80 1.50 -20.47
CA GLU A 127 -12.81 2.90 -20.03
C GLU A 127 -13.79 3.07 -18.87
N GLY A 128 -13.45 3.91 -17.92
CA GLY A 128 -14.29 4.14 -16.75
C GLY A 128 -13.76 5.25 -15.87
N THR A 129 -14.47 5.46 -14.77
CA THR A 129 -14.11 6.44 -13.76
C THR A 129 -13.09 5.86 -12.78
N ALA A 130 -12.01 6.56 -12.57
CA ALA A 130 -10.99 6.16 -11.61
C ALA A 130 -11.43 6.47 -10.17
N ARG A 131 -11.19 5.50 -9.28
CA ARG A 131 -11.33 5.64 -7.84
C ARG A 131 -10.00 5.35 -7.17
N VAL A 132 -9.34 6.40 -6.69
CA VAL A 132 -8.08 6.26 -5.94
C VAL A 132 -8.42 5.91 -4.50
N VAL A 133 -7.87 4.78 -4.03
CA VAL A 133 -8.09 4.24 -2.67
C VAL A 133 -6.73 3.90 -2.07
N MET A 134 -6.43 4.48 -0.91
CA MET A 134 -5.14 4.29 -0.24
C MET A 134 -5.27 3.39 0.99
N THR A 135 -6.43 3.38 1.63
CA THR A 135 -6.68 2.64 2.87
C THR A 135 -8.01 1.89 2.83
N VAL A 136 -8.19 0.92 3.72
CA VAL A 136 -9.43 0.15 3.85
C VAL A 136 -10.62 1.02 4.30
N ASP A 137 -10.36 2.13 4.97
CA ASP A 137 -11.39 3.05 5.45
C ASP A 137 -12.10 3.80 4.28
N GLU A 138 -11.51 3.75 3.08
CA GLU A 138 -12.04 4.39 1.88
C GLU A 138 -12.86 3.42 0.98
N PHE A 139 -13.01 2.18 1.38
CA PHE A 139 -13.70 1.14 0.58
C PHE A 139 -15.15 1.50 0.26
N ASP A 140 -15.84 2.17 1.16
CA ASP A 140 -17.23 2.58 0.97
C ASP A 140 -17.42 3.62 -0.14
N ALA A 141 -16.33 4.30 -0.52
CA ALA A 141 -16.34 5.26 -1.62
C ALA A 141 -16.30 4.60 -3.00
N VAL A 142 -15.96 3.30 -3.08
CA VAL A 142 -15.89 2.55 -4.34
C VAL A 142 -17.28 2.19 -4.82
N GLN A 143 -17.59 2.60 -6.05
CA GLN A 143 -18.87 2.34 -6.71
C GLN A 143 -18.76 1.17 -7.71
N ASP A 144 -19.90 0.58 -8.03
CA ASP A 144 -19.96 -0.48 -9.03
C ASP A 144 -19.53 0.06 -10.40
N GLY A 145 -18.58 -0.63 -11.03
CA GLY A 145 -18.04 -0.24 -12.32
C GLY A 145 -16.85 0.72 -12.26
N ASP A 146 -16.43 1.17 -11.08
CA ASP A 146 -15.23 2.00 -10.93
C ASP A 146 -13.97 1.25 -11.38
N ILE A 147 -12.97 2.02 -11.84
CA ILE A 147 -11.60 1.55 -12.01
C ILE A 147 -10.83 1.87 -10.74
N LEU A 148 -10.48 0.83 -10.00
CA LEU A 148 -9.73 0.97 -8.74
C LEU A 148 -8.28 1.32 -9.03
N VAL A 149 -7.79 2.41 -8.43
CA VAL A 149 -6.38 2.84 -8.47
C VAL A 149 -5.84 2.83 -7.06
N CYS A 150 -4.79 2.02 -6.78
CA CYS A 150 -4.22 1.91 -5.45
C CYS A 150 -2.72 1.60 -5.49
N GLN A 151 -2.05 1.71 -4.34
CA GLN A 151 -0.64 1.34 -4.27
C GLN A 151 -0.44 -0.18 -4.43
N MET A 152 -1.20 -0.96 -3.68
CA MET A 152 -1.12 -2.42 -3.65
C MET A 152 -2.40 -2.97 -3.01
N THR A 153 -2.83 -4.14 -3.44
CA THR A 153 -3.91 -4.86 -2.78
C THR A 153 -3.36 -5.96 -1.86
N ASN A 154 -4.13 -6.29 -0.85
CA ASN A 154 -3.90 -7.44 0.03
C ASN A 154 -5.22 -8.24 0.14
N PRO A 155 -5.26 -9.39 0.84
CA PRO A 155 -6.46 -10.21 0.92
C PRO A 155 -7.73 -9.50 1.41
N ALA A 156 -7.63 -8.46 2.23
CA ALA A 156 -8.80 -7.69 2.67
C ALA A 156 -9.50 -6.93 1.53
N TRP A 157 -8.79 -6.65 0.44
CA TRP A 157 -9.29 -5.91 -0.71
C TRP A 157 -10.16 -6.76 -1.65
N VAL A 158 -10.24 -8.08 -1.44
CA VAL A 158 -10.97 -8.99 -2.32
C VAL A 158 -12.44 -8.60 -2.48
N VAL A 159 -13.02 -8.00 -1.44
CA VAL A 159 -14.41 -7.52 -1.46
C VAL A 159 -14.67 -6.46 -2.55
N LEU A 160 -13.67 -5.70 -2.95
CA LEU A 160 -13.78 -4.70 -4.00
C LEU A 160 -13.81 -5.31 -5.40
N PHE A 161 -13.23 -6.51 -5.60
CA PHE A 161 -13.19 -7.15 -6.91
C PHE A 161 -14.56 -7.57 -7.44
N THR A 162 -15.56 -7.62 -6.59
CA THR A 162 -16.96 -7.85 -7.00
C THR A 162 -17.67 -6.60 -7.50
N LYS A 163 -17.08 -5.41 -7.27
CA LYS A 163 -17.65 -4.11 -7.62
C LYS A 163 -16.91 -3.43 -8.77
N ILE A 164 -15.58 -3.55 -8.80
CA ILE A 164 -14.76 -2.82 -9.76
C ILE A 164 -14.80 -3.45 -11.15
N ALA A 165 -14.68 -2.62 -12.18
CA ALA A 165 -14.58 -3.05 -13.57
C ALA A 165 -13.12 -3.14 -14.07
N GLY A 166 -12.19 -2.44 -13.42
CA GLY A 166 -10.77 -2.43 -13.77
C GLY A 166 -9.88 -2.17 -12.57
N LEU A 167 -8.59 -2.53 -12.70
CA LEU A 167 -7.60 -2.34 -11.63
C LEU A 167 -6.30 -1.74 -12.16
N VAL A 168 -5.78 -0.75 -11.43
CA VAL A 168 -4.45 -0.18 -11.64
C VAL A 168 -3.71 -0.14 -10.31
N THR A 169 -2.47 -0.68 -10.26
CA THR A 169 -1.67 -0.63 -9.02
C THR A 169 -0.27 -0.09 -9.28
N ASP A 170 0.26 0.66 -8.29
CA ASP A 170 1.64 1.16 -8.36
C ASP A 170 2.66 0.04 -8.23
N THR A 171 2.38 -0.94 -7.38
CA THR A 171 3.27 -2.08 -7.15
C THR A 171 2.66 -3.38 -7.64
N GLY A 172 3.50 -4.36 -7.88
CA GLY A 172 3.06 -5.69 -8.30
C GLY A 172 3.76 -6.18 -9.57
N GLY A 173 3.61 -7.46 -9.83
CA GLY A 173 4.09 -8.15 -11.03
C GLY A 173 3.04 -9.13 -11.52
N THR A 174 3.37 -9.91 -12.54
CA THR A 174 2.44 -10.89 -13.16
C THR A 174 1.89 -11.94 -12.20
N THR A 175 2.61 -12.22 -11.12
CA THR A 175 2.24 -13.21 -10.08
C THR A 175 1.82 -12.55 -8.77
N SER A 176 1.67 -11.23 -8.74
CA SER A 176 1.22 -10.50 -7.55
C SER A 176 -0.27 -10.76 -7.26
N HIS A 177 -0.67 -10.60 -6.01
CA HIS A 177 -2.06 -10.75 -5.57
C HIS A 177 -3.07 -9.98 -6.46
N PRO A 178 -2.86 -8.69 -6.80
CA PRO A 178 -3.77 -7.96 -7.67
C PRO A 178 -3.87 -8.57 -9.07
N ALA A 179 -2.74 -9.02 -9.67
CA ALA A 179 -2.76 -9.60 -11.00
C ALA A 179 -3.44 -10.98 -11.04
N VAL A 180 -3.23 -11.81 -10.02
CA VAL A 180 -3.88 -13.12 -9.90
C VAL A 180 -5.38 -12.96 -9.76
N LEU A 181 -5.83 -12.16 -8.79
CA LEU A 181 -7.25 -11.93 -8.57
C LEU A 181 -7.93 -11.29 -9.79
N SER A 182 -7.30 -10.32 -10.44
CA SER A 182 -7.89 -9.70 -11.63
C SER A 182 -8.17 -10.72 -12.74
N ARG A 183 -7.26 -11.69 -12.92
CA ARG A 183 -7.50 -12.80 -13.88
C ARG A 183 -8.61 -13.73 -13.45
N GLU A 184 -8.69 -14.05 -12.15
CA GLU A 184 -9.76 -14.89 -11.57
C GLU A 184 -11.15 -14.26 -11.75
N PHE A 185 -11.24 -12.95 -11.54
CA PHE A 185 -12.48 -12.19 -11.70
C PHE A 185 -12.74 -11.71 -13.13
N GLY A 186 -11.82 -11.93 -14.07
CA GLY A 186 -11.94 -11.47 -15.47
C GLY A 186 -11.89 -9.94 -15.61
N ILE A 187 -11.21 -9.23 -14.70
CA ILE A 187 -11.12 -7.77 -14.66
C ILE A 187 -9.82 -7.35 -15.35
N PRO A 188 -9.86 -6.44 -16.36
CA PRO A 188 -8.64 -5.88 -16.93
C PRO A 188 -7.78 -5.18 -15.89
N ALA A 189 -6.47 -5.47 -15.88
CA ALA A 189 -5.59 -4.92 -14.87
C ALA A 189 -4.19 -4.54 -15.39
N VAL A 190 -3.70 -3.40 -14.94
CA VAL A 190 -2.33 -2.95 -15.11
C VAL A 190 -1.70 -2.81 -13.73
N VAL A 191 -0.60 -3.54 -13.49
CA VAL A 191 0.09 -3.54 -12.20
C VAL A 191 1.52 -3.02 -12.34
N GLY A 192 2.13 -2.59 -11.21
CA GLY A 192 3.51 -2.15 -11.21
C GLY A 192 3.76 -0.87 -11.98
N THR A 193 2.84 0.08 -11.95
CA THR A 193 2.94 1.36 -12.66
C THR A 193 3.90 2.35 -11.99
N SER A 194 4.22 2.16 -10.72
CA SER A 194 5.06 2.99 -9.85
C SER A 194 4.49 4.37 -9.52
N LEU A 195 3.50 4.88 -10.27
CA LEU A 195 3.06 6.28 -10.12
C LEU A 195 1.59 6.55 -10.48
N ALA A 196 0.78 5.50 -10.69
CA ALA A 196 -0.63 5.70 -11.04
C ALA A 196 -1.38 6.50 -9.96
N THR A 197 -1.18 6.17 -8.69
CA THR A 197 -1.82 6.88 -7.55
C THR A 197 -1.43 8.37 -7.45
N ARG A 198 -0.37 8.78 -8.11
CA ARG A 198 0.11 10.17 -8.12
C ARG A 198 -0.35 10.97 -9.35
N ARG A 199 -0.64 10.26 -10.45
CA ARG A 199 -1.02 10.89 -11.71
C ARG A 199 -2.52 10.87 -11.94
N ILE A 200 -3.21 9.87 -11.40
CA ILE A 200 -4.65 9.71 -11.54
C ILE A 200 -5.32 10.21 -10.27
N ALA A 201 -6.32 11.04 -10.43
CA ALA A 201 -7.18 11.50 -9.34
C ALA A 201 -8.53 10.75 -9.35
N THR A 202 -9.16 10.68 -8.20
CA THR A 202 -10.54 10.17 -8.11
C THR A 202 -11.46 11.03 -8.96
N GLY A 203 -12.22 10.38 -9.84
CA GLY A 203 -13.12 11.02 -10.77
C GLY A 203 -12.54 11.22 -12.19
N ASP A 204 -11.24 11.02 -12.39
CA ASP A 204 -10.64 11.04 -13.73
C ASP A 204 -11.28 9.93 -14.59
N ARG A 205 -11.48 10.22 -15.89
CA ARG A 205 -11.83 9.20 -16.85
C ARG A 205 -10.56 8.58 -17.41
N VAL A 206 -10.41 7.27 -17.26
CA VAL A 206 -9.22 6.55 -17.68
C VAL A 206 -9.56 5.36 -18.56
N ARG A 207 -8.63 5.01 -19.45
CA ARG A 207 -8.66 3.77 -20.24
C ARG A 207 -7.57 2.85 -19.72
N VAL A 208 -7.96 1.63 -19.35
CA VAL A 208 -7.06 0.58 -18.90
C VAL A 208 -6.93 -0.46 -19.98
N ASP A 209 -5.72 -0.63 -20.51
CA ASP A 209 -5.34 -1.71 -21.42
C ASP A 209 -4.49 -2.73 -20.65
N GLY A 210 -5.17 -3.67 -20.03
CA GLY A 210 -4.56 -4.75 -19.26
C GLY A 210 -3.82 -5.77 -20.14
N THR A 211 -4.07 -5.77 -21.44
CA THR A 211 -3.37 -6.64 -22.40
C THR A 211 -1.96 -6.12 -22.72
N ASN A 212 -1.83 -4.80 -22.87
CA ASN A 212 -0.56 -4.15 -23.21
C ASN A 212 0.13 -3.49 -22.01
N GLY A 213 -0.49 -3.51 -20.84
CA GLY A 213 0.07 -2.91 -19.63
C GLY A 213 0.12 -1.37 -19.69
N ARG A 214 -0.92 -0.76 -20.26
CA ARG A 214 -1.01 0.70 -20.49
C ARG A 214 -2.27 1.28 -19.85
N VAL A 215 -2.13 2.45 -19.24
CA VAL A 215 -3.25 3.27 -18.76
C VAL A 215 -3.16 4.63 -19.38
N GLU A 216 -4.27 5.16 -19.89
CA GLU A 216 -4.39 6.49 -20.46
C GLU A 216 -5.39 7.31 -19.64
N ILE A 217 -5.01 8.53 -19.26
CA ILE A 217 -5.92 9.50 -18.67
C ILE A 217 -6.60 10.22 -19.83
N LEU A 218 -7.88 9.98 -20.02
CA LEU A 218 -8.67 10.53 -21.12
C LEU A 218 -9.19 11.92 -20.77
N GLU A 219 -9.58 12.11 -19.50
CA GLU A 219 -10.14 13.36 -19.00
C GLU A 219 -9.85 13.48 -17.51
N HIS A 220 -9.39 14.62 -17.06
CA HIS A 220 -9.23 14.92 -15.64
C HIS A 220 -10.57 15.39 -15.05
N ALA A 221 -10.86 14.92 -13.86
CA ALA A 221 -11.98 15.40 -13.08
C ALA A 221 -11.85 16.92 -12.86
N ALA A 222 -12.96 17.65 -13.00
CA ALA A 222 -12.97 19.07 -12.64
C ALA A 222 -12.48 19.24 -11.18
N PRO A 223 -11.63 20.24 -10.88
CA PRO A 223 -11.15 20.46 -9.53
C PRO A 223 -12.35 20.58 -8.60
N ARG A 224 -12.43 19.70 -7.62
CA ARG A 224 -13.47 19.74 -6.58
C ARG A 224 -13.29 21.09 -5.88
N ALA A 225 -14.29 21.96 -5.93
CA ALA A 225 -14.35 23.14 -5.10
C ALA A 225 -14.17 22.66 -3.65
N GLU A 226 -13.10 23.10 -3.01
CA GLU A 226 -12.87 22.84 -1.59
C GLU A 226 -14.12 23.33 -0.87
N SER A 227 -14.88 22.38 -0.29
CA SER A 227 -15.99 22.72 0.60
C SER A 227 -15.36 23.38 1.82
N GLY A 228 -15.46 24.70 1.88
CA GLY A 228 -14.92 25.52 2.94
C GLY A 228 -15.43 25.05 4.30
N ALA A 229 -14.55 24.44 5.05
CA ALA A 229 -14.66 24.27 6.49
C ALA A 229 -13.53 25.07 7.14
N ALA A 230 -13.51 26.36 6.87
CA ALA A 230 -12.67 27.32 7.58
C ALA A 230 -13.51 28.55 7.87
N ALA A 231 -14.28 28.51 8.94
CA ALA A 231 -14.68 29.73 9.67
C ALA A 231 -15.55 29.36 10.87
N ALA A 232 -14.96 29.18 12.03
CA ALA A 232 -15.54 29.55 13.32
C ALA A 232 -14.51 29.32 14.44
N ILE A 233 -13.46 30.13 14.49
CA ILE A 233 -12.80 30.44 15.74
C ILE A 233 -12.65 31.95 15.74
N GLY A 234 -13.56 32.61 16.43
CA GLY A 234 -13.54 34.06 16.58
C GLY A 234 -14.69 34.48 17.50
N SER A 235 -14.45 34.49 18.79
CA SER A 235 -14.90 35.47 19.80
C SER A 235 -14.74 34.88 21.20
#